data_43fee5295b7ab62febc8235f5b7fd079
#
_entry.id   43fee5295b7ab62febc8235f5b7fd079
#
_cell.length_a   1.000
_cell.length_b   1.000
_cell.length_c   1.000
_cell.angle_alpha   90.00
_cell.angle_beta   90.00
_cell.angle_gamma   90.00
#
_symmetry.space_group_name_H-M   'P 1'
#
loop_
_entity.id
_entity.type
_entity.pdbx_description
1 polymer ?
#
loop_
_entity_poly.entity_id
_entity_poly.type
_entity_poly.pdbx_seq_one_letter_code
_entity_poly.pdbx_strand_id
1 'polypeptide(L)'
;EVQDDTNFDYIEEWYESVLQGATFSGDRLLEIATSASGTCTFEYEISNLSYETDIEVSEGTFPACGSSNFLNLDECVQTNLIKNNPGLLIGVDCSSLEGDVVMTLLYRSSTTYYLMNNQDSDVAEFEVNNGCFASGTSGSCHEESSLYANWALNLMGSDVNSLIYLKENYDASSTMDASVMYLVTKDTNYLDDLIDYQKTDGSFERNVFMTALAVHALNDMSIDYS
;
A
#
# COMPACT_ATOMS: atom_id res chain seq x y z
N GLU A 1 2.36 -32.87 -0.48
CA GLU A 1 2.13 -32.43 0.92
C GLU A 1 1.23 -31.23 0.86
N VAL A 2 0.03 -31.34 1.40
CA VAL A 2 -0.84 -30.18 1.61
C VAL A 2 -0.20 -29.41 2.77
N GLN A 3 0.40 -28.28 2.46
CA GLN A 3 0.90 -27.35 3.48
C GLN A 3 -0.32 -26.90 4.29
N ASP A 4 -0.26 -27.03 5.62
CA ASP A 4 -1.37 -26.71 6.48
C ASP A 4 -1.47 -25.17 6.56
N ASP A 5 -2.41 -24.60 5.80
CA ASP A 5 -2.60 -23.15 5.67
C ASP A 5 -2.93 -22.47 7.01
N THR A 6 -3.40 -23.25 7.99
CA THR A 6 -3.77 -22.75 9.34
C THR A 6 -2.63 -22.07 10.10
N ASN A 7 -1.37 -22.41 9.81
CA ASN A 7 -0.23 -21.75 10.48
C ASN A 7 0.06 -20.35 9.92
N PHE A 8 -0.25 -20.11 8.63
CA PHE A 8 -0.05 -18.79 8.02
C PHE A 8 -1.10 -17.79 8.49
N ASP A 9 -2.35 -18.21 8.62
CA ASP A 9 -3.44 -17.37 9.14
C ASP A 9 -3.09 -16.82 10.54
N TYR A 10 -2.56 -17.64 11.45
CA TYR A 10 -2.14 -17.18 12.78
C TYR A 10 -0.95 -16.21 12.73
N ILE A 11 -0.05 -16.36 11.77
CA ILE A 11 1.08 -15.44 11.60
C ILE A 11 0.58 -14.09 11.08
N GLU A 12 -0.33 -14.10 10.12
CA GLU A 12 -0.96 -12.90 9.57
C GLU A 12 -1.74 -12.15 10.64
N GLU A 13 -2.65 -12.82 11.38
CA GLU A 13 -3.37 -12.24 12.52
C GLU A 13 -2.42 -11.62 13.56
N TRP A 14 -1.25 -12.26 13.77
CA TRP A 14 -0.27 -11.72 14.69
C TRP A 14 0.34 -10.42 14.15
N TYR A 15 0.71 -10.36 12.87
CA TYR A 15 1.24 -9.14 12.25
C TYR A 15 0.21 -8.01 12.28
N GLU A 16 -1.05 -8.29 11.97
CA GLU A 16 -2.15 -7.33 12.10
C GLU A 16 -2.26 -6.77 13.53
N SER A 17 -2.17 -7.64 14.51
CA SER A 17 -2.30 -7.26 15.94
C SER A 17 -1.16 -6.37 16.45
N VAL A 18 0.01 -6.40 15.79
CA VAL A 18 1.20 -5.61 16.18
C VAL A 18 1.48 -4.45 15.21
N LEU A 19 0.66 -4.27 14.18
CA LEU A 19 0.74 -3.13 13.28
C LEU A 19 0.53 -1.83 14.07
N GLN A 20 1.46 -0.89 13.94
CA GLN A 20 1.40 0.39 14.63
C GLN A 20 0.84 1.45 13.69
N GLY A 21 0.00 2.34 14.21
CA GLY A 21 -0.43 3.52 13.46
C GLY A 21 0.74 4.43 13.15
N ALA A 22 0.89 4.81 11.90
CA ALA A 22 1.85 5.80 11.45
C ALA A 22 1.13 7.06 10.97
N THR A 23 1.76 8.22 11.18
CA THR A 23 1.23 9.50 10.70
C THR A 23 1.93 9.85 9.39
N PHE A 24 1.16 9.99 8.32
CA PHE A 24 1.67 10.39 7.01
C PHE A 24 1.14 11.77 6.63
N SER A 25 1.96 12.51 5.88
CA SER A 25 1.62 13.85 5.42
C SER A 25 0.82 13.87 4.11
N GLY A 26 0.83 12.77 3.36
CA GLY A 26 0.20 12.67 2.05
C GLY A 26 -1.31 12.42 2.09
N ASP A 27 -1.92 12.50 0.91
CA ASP A 27 -3.36 12.34 0.72
C ASP A 27 -3.69 10.96 0.14
N ARG A 28 -4.86 10.40 0.53
CA ARG A 28 -5.45 9.22 -0.11
C ARG A 28 -6.46 9.70 -1.13
N LEU A 29 -6.22 9.31 -2.37
CA LEU A 29 -7.01 9.73 -3.51
C LEU A 29 -7.66 8.51 -4.14
N LEU A 30 -8.97 8.57 -4.32
CA LEU A 30 -9.70 7.56 -5.09
C LEU A 30 -10.03 8.12 -6.47
N GLU A 31 -9.66 7.40 -7.52
CA GLU A 31 -10.13 7.61 -8.87
C GLU A 31 -11.25 6.61 -9.16
N ILE A 32 -12.35 7.07 -9.75
CA ILE A 32 -13.42 6.22 -10.27
C ILE A 32 -13.50 6.48 -11.77
N ALA A 33 -12.88 5.61 -12.56
CA ALA A 33 -12.92 5.70 -14.01
C ALA A 33 -14.23 5.10 -14.52
N THR A 34 -15.11 5.96 -15.04
CA THR A 34 -16.40 5.60 -15.62
C THR A 34 -16.83 6.66 -16.63
N SER A 35 -17.67 6.28 -17.59
CA SER A 35 -18.38 7.21 -18.49
C SER A 35 -19.79 7.56 -18.01
N ALA A 36 -20.23 6.96 -16.90
CA ALA A 36 -21.55 7.17 -16.32
C ALA A 36 -21.58 8.33 -15.32
N SER A 37 -22.79 8.75 -14.98
CA SER A 37 -23.04 9.70 -13.90
C SER A 37 -24.06 9.10 -12.93
N GLY A 38 -23.87 9.32 -11.64
CA GLY A 38 -24.72 8.78 -10.57
C GLY A 38 -24.10 9.03 -9.21
N THR A 39 -24.38 8.16 -8.27
CA THR A 39 -23.92 8.29 -6.88
C THR A 39 -23.16 7.03 -6.48
N CYS A 40 -22.01 7.20 -5.83
CA CYS A 40 -21.33 6.12 -5.12
C CYS A 40 -21.50 6.30 -3.62
N THR A 41 -21.77 5.22 -2.93
CA THR A 41 -21.93 5.18 -1.46
C THR A 41 -20.63 4.70 -0.85
N PHE A 42 -20.13 5.45 0.12
CA PHE A 42 -18.91 5.16 0.88
C PHE A 42 -19.30 4.70 2.28
N GLU A 43 -18.93 3.48 2.64
CA GLU A 43 -19.23 2.87 3.93
C GLU A 43 -17.92 2.64 4.72
N TYR A 44 -17.92 2.94 6.01
CA TYR A 44 -16.78 2.69 6.89
C TYR A 44 -17.22 2.58 8.35
N GLU A 45 -16.40 1.94 9.16
CA GLU A 45 -16.67 1.74 10.58
C GLU A 45 -15.58 2.38 11.45
N ILE A 46 -15.98 3.19 12.42
CA ILE A 46 -15.08 3.80 13.42
C ILE A 46 -15.61 3.49 14.81
N SER A 47 -14.81 2.83 15.65
CA SER A 47 -15.16 2.51 17.03
C SER A 47 -16.51 1.77 17.17
N ASN A 48 -16.78 0.79 16.29
CA ASN A 48 -18.03 0.03 16.17
C ASN A 48 -19.28 0.88 15.83
N LEU A 49 -19.08 2.02 15.20
CA LEU A 49 -20.14 2.82 14.60
C LEU A 49 -19.97 2.85 13.10
N SER A 50 -21.02 2.42 12.39
CA SER A 50 -21.04 2.44 10.92
C SER A 50 -21.44 3.83 10.42
N TYR A 51 -20.76 4.29 9.38
CA TYR A 51 -20.99 5.56 8.70
C TYR A 51 -21.21 5.29 7.22
N GLU A 52 -22.03 6.13 6.61
CA GLU A 52 -22.34 6.09 5.19
C GLU A 52 -22.33 7.51 4.63
N THR A 53 -21.75 7.69 3.45
CA THR A 53 -21.68 8.99 2.78
C THR A 53 -21.87 8.80 1.27
N ASP A 54 -22.83 9.50 0.70
CA ASP A 54 -23.09 9.50 -0.73
C ASP A 54 -22.28 10.59 -1.44
N ILE A 55 -21.57 10.21 -2.48
CA ILE A 55 -20.76 11.12 -3.32
C ILE A 55 -21.26 11.06 -4.77
N GLU A 56 -21.58 12.21 -5.33
CA GLU A 56 -21.96 12.33 -6.75
C GLU A 56 -20.72 12.14 -7.64
N VAL A 57 -20.85 11.29 -8.64
CA VAL A 57 -19.86 11.04 -9.70
C VAL A 57 -20.45 11.46 -11.03
N SER A 58 -19.69 12.21 -11.82
CA SER A 58 -20.10 12.64 -13.16
C SER A 58 -18.98 12.39 -14.16
N GLU A 59 -19.13 11.34 -14.96
CA GLU A 59 -18.13 10.96 -15.97
C GLU A 59 -16.68 10.90 -15.38
N GLY A 60 -16.53 10.24 -14.24
CA GLY A 60 -15.24 10.10 -13.54
C GLY A 60 -14.76 11.35 -12.80
N THR A 61 -15.61 12.37 -12.64
CA THR A 61 -15.29 13.55 -11.83
C THR A 61 -16.17 13.63 -10.58
N PHE A 62 -15.74 14.38 -9.59
CA PHE A 62 -16.44 14.56 -8.30
C PHE A 62 -16.88 16.01 -8.14
N PRO A 63 -18.08 16.41 -8.63
CA PRO A 63 -18.52 17.81 -8.67
C PRO A 63 -18.55 18.48 -7.29
N ALA A 64 -19.00 17.77 -6.27
CA ALA A 64 -19.06 18.26 -4.88
C ALA A 64 -17.68 18.39 -4.22
N CYS A 65 -16.64 17.78 -4.82
CA CYS A 65 -15.26 17.73 -4.31
C CYS A 65 -14.26 18.47 -5.20
N GLY A 66 -14.65 19.59 -5.77
CA GLY A 66 -13.78 20.44 -6.58
C GLY A 66 -13.71 20.07 -8.06
N SER A 67 -14.58 19.20 -8.55
CA SER A 67 -14.64 18.74 -9.96
C SER A 67 -13.32 18.11 -10.44
N SER A 68 -12.61 17.46 -9.55
CA SER A 68 -11.39 16.70 -9.84
C SER A 68 -11.73 15.27 -10.27
N ASN A 69 -10.83 14.64 -11.03
CA ASN A 69 -10.89 13.19 -11.29
C ASN A 69 -10.46 12.36 -10.07
N PHE A 70 -9.93 13.02 -9.05
CA PHE A 70 -9.49 12.38 -7.81
C PHE A 70 -10.31 12.87 -6.64
N LEU A 71 -10.91 11.95 -5.91
CA LEU A 71 -11.59 12.19 -4.64
C LEU A 71 -10.56 12.12 -3.51
N ASN A 72 -10.31 13.21 -2.82
CA ASN A 72 -9.51 13.19 -1.58
C ASN A 72 -10.40 12.66 -0.44
N LEU A 73 -10.11 11.45 0.04
CA LEU A 73 -10.92 10.78 1.05
C LEU A 73 -10.97 11.54 2.38
N ASP A 74 -9.83 12.16 2.77
CA ASP A 74 -9.72 12.95 4.00
C ASP A 74 -10.42 14.32 3.94
N GLU A 75 -10.79 14.78 2.77
CA GLU A 75 -11.45 16.06 2.58
C GLU A 75 -12.93 15.92 2.20
N CYS A 76 -13.23 14.94 1.34
CA CYS A 76 -14.55 14.81 0.71
C CYS A 76 -15.47 13.81 1.40
N VAL A 77 -14.95 12.71 1.93
CA VAL A 77 -15.77 11.73 2.66
C VAL A 77 -15.96 12.21 4.10
N GLN A 78 -14.86 12.39 4.81
CA GLN A 78 -14.87 13.00 6.15
C GLN A 78 -13.52 13.64 6.45
N THR A 79 -13.52 14.84 7.01
CA THR A 79 -12.29 15.57 7.36
C THR A 79 -11.38 14.74 8.28
N ASN A 80 -10.14 14.55 7.83
CA ASN A 80 -9.12 13.73 8.50
C ASN A 80 -9.56 12.29 8.79
N LEU A 81 -10.42 11.71 7.96
CA LEU A 81 -10.94 10.35 8.12
C LEU A 81 -9.81 9.33 8.33
N ILE A 82 -8.89 9.28 7.38
CA ILE A 82 -7.81 8.30 7.37
C ILE A 82 -6.71 8.67 8.35
N LYS A 83 -6.35 9.96 8.42
CA LYS A 83 -5.32 10.46 9.36
C LYS A 83 -5.61 10.14 10.81
N ASN A 84 -6.90 10.10 11.17
CA ASN A 84 -7.33 9.79 12.55
C ASN A 84 -7.62 8.31 12.77
N ASN A 85 -7.74 7.51 11.72
CA ASN A 85 -8.14 6.10 11.78
C ASN A 85 -7.20 5.23 10.91
N PRO A 86 -5.95 5.00 11.35
CA PRO A 86 -5.03 4.12 10.64
C PRO A 86 -5.60 2.71 10.46
N GLY A 87 -5.40 2.10 9.31
CA GLY A 87 -5.92 0.77 8.99
C GLY A 87 -7.43 0.72 8.71
N LEU A 88 -8.05 1.87 8.44
CA LEU A 88 -9.48 1.95 8.11
C LEU A 88 -9.78 1.18 6.82
N LEU A 89 -10.83 0.34 6.87
CA LEU A 89 -11.46 -0.23 5.69
C LEU A 89 -12.54 0.72 5.18
N ILE A 90 -12.57 0.96 3.87
CA ILE A 90 -13.57 1.80 3.20
C ILE A 90 -14.23 0.98 2.09
N GLY A 91 -15.49 0.62 2.28
CA GLY A 91 -16.34 0.08 1.24
C GLY A 91 -16.80 1.19 0.29
N VAL A 92 -16.81 0.92 -1.01
CA VAL A 92 -17.31 1.83 -2.04
C VAL A 92 -18.26 1.05 -2.92
N ASP A 93 -19.52 1.47 -2.96
CA ASP A 93 -20.56 0.91 -3.81
C ASP A 93 -20.99 1.95 -4.85
N CYS A 94 -20.61 1.69 -6.11
CA CYS A 94 -20.96 2.46 -7.29
C CYS A 94 -21.95 1.71 -8.20
N SER A 95 -22.65 0.69 -7.71
CA SER A 95 -23.59 -0.14 -8.49
C SER A 95 -24.75 0.64 -9.10
N SER A 96 -24.97 1.88 -8.67
CA SER A 96 -25.93 2.79 -9.28
C SER A 96 -25.44 3.39 -10.62
N LEU A 97 -24.14 3.28 -10.94
CA LEU A 97 -23.60 3.73 -12.22
C LEU A 97 -23.85 2.69 -13.31
N GLU A 98 -24.28 3.13 -14.49
CA GLU A 98 -24.48 2.25 -15.64
C GLU A 98 -23.18 2.13 -16.44
N GLY A 99 -22.65 0.90 -16.59
CA GLY A 99 -21.46 0.62 -17.41
C GLY A 99 -20.26 0.17 -16.59
N ASP A 100 -19.10 0.18 -17.22
CA ASP A 100 -17.87 -0.28 -16.59
C ASP A 100 -17.35 0.75 -15.56
N VAL A 101 -16.93 0.24 -14.41
CA VAL A 101 -16.36 1.03 -13.31
C VAL A 101 -15.02 0.43 -12.92
N VAL A 102 -13.99 1.26 -12.93
CA VAL A 102 -12.67 0.89 -12.39
C VAL A 102 -12.32 1.86 -11.27
N MET A 103 -12.03 1.33 -10.11
CA MET A 103 -11.66 2.11 -8.93
C MET A 103 -10.18 1.95 -8.63
N THR A 104 -9.47 3.07 -8.49
CA THR A 104 -8.03 3.07 -8.22
C THR A 104 -7.73 3.91 -6.99
N LEU A 105 -7.20 3.26 -5.95
CA LEU A 105 -6.72 3.93 -4.76
C LEU A 105 -5.26 4.33 -4.93
N LEU A 106 -4.98 5.61 -4.73
CA LEU A 106 -3.66 6.22 -4.83
C LEU A 106 -3.26 6.88 -3.52
N TYR A 107 -1.99 6.85 -3.20
CA TYR A 107 -1.37 7.69 -2.20
C TYR A 107 -0.55 8.78 -2.87
N ARG A 108 -0.77 10.05 -2.50
CA ARG A 108 -0.02 11.20 -3.01
C ARG A 108 0.87 11.78 -1.90
N SER A 109 2.19 11.70 -2.09
CA SER A 109 3.17 12.38 -1.27
C SER A 109 3.81 13.51 -2.10
N SER A 110 3.54 14.75 -1.75
CA SER A 110 3.97 15.94 -2.51
C SER A 110 3.52 15.88 -3.99
N THR A 111 4.43 15.59 -4.91
CA THR A 111 4.16 15.47 -6.36
C THR A 111 4.18 14.02 -6.86
N THR A 112 4.48 13.06 -6.00
CA THR A 112 4.60 11.65 -6.35
C THR A 112 3.31 10.91 -6.00
N TYR A 113 2.84 10.07 -6.94
CA TYR A 113 1.68 9.22 -6.78
C TYR A 113 2.12 7.76 -6.71
N TYR A 114 1.62 7.05 -5.72
CA TYR A 114 1.86 5.62 -5.55
C TYR A 114 0.55 4.87 -5.71
N LEU A 115 0.52 3.87 -6.59
CA LEU A 115 -0.61 2.96 -6.71
C LEU A 115 -0.68 2.10 -5.44
N MET A 116 -1.84 2.10 -4.80
CA MET A 116 -2.11 1.27 -3.63
C MET A 116 -2.95 0.05 -3.97
N ASN A 117 -4.06 0.26 -4.69
CA ASN A 117 -4.98 -0.79 -5.08
C ASN A 117 -5.70 -0.39 -6.37
N ASN A 118 -6.12 -1.39 -7.16
CA ASN A 118 -6.91 -1.19 -8.37
C ASN A 118 -7.95 -2.30 -8.48
N GLN A 119 -9.23 -1.94 -8.59
CA GLN A 119 -10.38 -2.84 -8.67
C GLN A 119 -11.19 -2.57 -9.92
N ASP A 120 -11.35 -3.60 -10.77
CA ASP A 120 -12.27 -3.59 -11.92
C ASP A 120 -13.63 -4.12 -11.44
N SER A 121 -14.37 -3.28 -10.72
CA SER A 121 -15.65 -3.61 -10.10
C SER A 121 -16.40 -2.34 -9.75
N ASP A 122 -17.73 -2.41 -9.74
CA ASP A 122 -18.64 -1.38 -9.24
C ASP A 122 -18.82 -1.40 -7.71
N VAL A 123 -18.36 -2.46 -7.05
CA VAL A 123 -18.29 -2.57 -5.58
C VAL A 123 -16.88 -3.01 -5.19
N ALA A 124 -16.24 -2.27 -4.30
CA ALA A 124 -14.88 -2.54 -3.84
C ALA A 124 -14.73 -2.21 -2.36
N GLU A 125 -13.80 -2.88 -1.71
CA GLU A 125 -13.33 -2.54 -0.36
C GLU A 125 -11.84 -2.20 -0.43
N PHE A 126 -11.48 -1.07 0.18
CA PHE A 126 -10.11 -0.59 0.21
C PHE A 126 -9.60 -0.55 1.64
N GLU A 127 -8.56 -1.33 1.91
CA GLU A 127 -7.77 -1.16 3.12
C GLU A 127 -6.86 0.06 2.95
N VAL A 128 -7.08 1.07 3.77
CA VAL A 128 -6.24 2.24 3.79
C VAL A 128 -5.16 2.04 4.84
N ASN A 129 -4.13 1.28 4.45
CA ASN A 129 -3.05 0.93 5.35
C ASN A 129 -2.14 2.13 5.62
N ASN A 130 -2.09 2.55 6.88
CA ASN A 130 -1.22 3.58 7.43
C ASN A 130 -0.26 2.99 8.46
N GLY A 131 -0.05 1.67 8.43
CA GLY A 131 0.71 0.97 9.45
C GLY A 131 2.21 1.02 9.20
N CYS A 132 2.92 0.71 10.27
CA CYS A 132 4.33 0.36 10.30
C CYS A 132 4.55 -0.69 11.37
N PHE A 133 5.70 -1.33 11.39
CA PHE A 133 6.07 -2.25 12.45
C PHE A 133 7.12 -1.62 13.38
N ALA A 134 6.93 -1.80 14.67
CA ALA A 134 7.93 -1.43 15.66
C ALA A 134 9.05 -2.49 15.75
N SER A 135 10.13 -2.22 16.46
CA SER A 135 11.18 -3.22 16.75
C SER A 135 10.75 -4.31 17.74
N GLY A 136 9.55 -4.18 18.30
CA GLY A 136 8.89 -5.15 19.19
C GLY A 136 7.40 -5.18 18.93
N THR A 137 6.61 -5.70 19.85
CA THR A 137 5.14 -5.79 19.71
C THR A 137 4.42 -4.45 19.89
N SER A 138 5.13 -3.39 20.26
CA SER A 138 4.59 -2.04 20.41
C SER A 138 5.73 -1.01 20.39
N GLY A 139 5.43 0.23 20.09
CA GLY A 139 6.39 1.34 20.10
C GLY A 139 6.27 2.25 18.88
N SER A 140 7.32 3.00 18.60
CA SER A 140 7.41 3.80 17.38
C SER A 140 7.75 2.93 16.17
N CYS A 141 7.35 3.38 14.99
CA CYS A 141 7.72 2.80 13.72
C CYS A 141 9.24 2.59 13.61
N HIS A 142 9.64 1.44 13.10
CA HIS A 142 11.02 1.06 12.88
C HIS A 142 11.15 0.54 11.44
N GLU A 143 11.97 1.20 10.65
CA GLU A 143 12.08 0.96 9.21
C GLU A 143 12.53 -0.47 8.90
N GLU A 144 13.64 -0.92 9.49
CA GLU A 144 14.17 -2.27 9.27
C GLU A 144 13.15 -3.36 9.65
N SER A 145 12.41 -3.19 10.76
CA SER A 145 11.36 -4.12 11.15
C SER A 145 10.21 -4.14 10.14
N SER A 146 9.83 -2.96 9.63
CA SER A 146 8.79 -2.83 8.60
C SER A 146 9.22 -3.45 7.27
N LEU A 147 10.49 -3.31 6.87
CA LEU A 147 11.04 -3.98 5.67
C LEU A 147 10.95 -5.50 5.80
N TYR A 148 11.44 -6.07 6.90
CA TYR A 148 11.40 -7.52 7.09
C TYR A 148 9.98 -8.06 7.24
N ALA A 149 9.10 -7.35 7.94
CA ALA A 149 7.70 -7.75 8.08
C ALA A 149 6.99 -7.77 6.72
N ASN A 150 7.14 -6.72 5.90
CA ASN A 150 6.56 -6.70 4.56
C ASN A 150 7.11 -7.79 3.66
N TRP A 151 8.41 -8.07 3.73
CA TRP A 151 8.99 -9.16 2.95
C TRP A 151 8.42 -10.52 3.37
N ALA A 152 8.31 -10.79 4.67
CA ALA A 152 7.72 -12.02 5.18
C ALA A 152 6.24 -12.14 4.80
N LEU A 153 5.44 -11.09 4.97
CA LEU A 153 4.03 -11.05 4.60
C LEU A 153 3.83 -11.25 3.11
N ASN A 154 4.63 -10.59 2.27
CA ASN A 154 4.59 -10.79 0.82
C ASN A 154 4.90 -12.24 0.41
N LEU A 155 5.87 -12.90 1.06
CA LEU A 155 6.17 -14.32 0.80
C LEU A 155 5.02 -15.27 1.19
N MET A 156 4.17 -14.85 2.13
CA MET A 156 2.97 -15.59 2.53
C MET A 156 1.76 -15.29 1.63
N GLY A 157 1.85 -14.26 0.78
CA GLY A 157 0.73 -13.79 -0.05
C GLY A 157 -0.29 -12.98 0.74
N SER A 158 0.11 -12.40 1.88
CA SER A 158 -0.75 -11.56 2.71
C SER A 158 -0.95 -10.17 2.10
N ASP A 159 -2.15 -9.62 2.28
CA ASP A 159 -2.50 -8.25 1.91
C ASP A 159 -2.07 -7.23 2.98
N VAL A 160 -1.75 -7.68 4.19
CA VAL A 160 -1.23 -6.82 5.28
C VAL A 160 0.12 -6.26 4.88
N ASN A 161 0.23 -4.94 4.85
CA ASN A 161 1.47 -4.29 4.46
C ASN A 161 1.66 -2.91 5.12
N SER A 162 2.88 -2.42 5.12
CA SER A 162 3.24 -1.06 5.51
C SER A 162 3.96 -0.31 4.38
N LEU A 163 3.61 -0.58 3.13
CA LEU A 163 4.30 -0.07 1.95
C LEU A 163 4.35 1.45 1.87
N ILE A 164 3.30 2.15 2.33
CA ILE A 164 3.32 3.62 2.33
C ILE A 164 4.42 4.14 3.26
N TYR A 165 4.51 3.56 4.46
CA TYR A 165 5.56 3.92 5.40
C TYR A 165 6.95 3.70 4.81
N LEU A 166 7.17 2.54 4.17
CA LEU A 166 8.43 2.20 3.52
C LEU A 166 8.75 3.12 2.33
N LYS A 167 7.77 3.45 1.49
CA LYS A 167 7.96 4.38 0.36
C LYS A 167 8.30 5.80 0.82
N GLU A 168 7.71 6.28 1.92
CA GLU A 168 8.02 7.60 2.47
C GLU A 168 9.40 7.68 3.16
N ASN A 169 9.89 6.56 3.70
CA ASN A 169 11.16 6.49 4.40
C ASN A 169 12.27 5.84 3.57
N TYR A 170 12.00 5.49 2.32
CA TYR A 170 12.94 4.82 1.42
C TYR A 170 14.26 5.56 1.28
N ASP A 171 15.35 4.89 1.59
CA ASP A 171 16.70 5.37 1.36
C ASP A 171 17.31 4.67 0.14
N ALA A 172 17.37 5.38 -1.00
CA ALA A 172 17.99 4.88 -2.23
C ALA A 172 19.46 4.50 -2.06
N SER A 173 20.12 4.91 -0.97
CA SER A 173 21.50 4.54 -0.64
C SER A 173 21.62 3.25 0.19
N SER A 174 20.51 2.67 0.62
CA SER A 174 20.46 1.45 1.41
C SER A 174 20.28 0.22 0.52
N THR A 175 21.24 -0.70 0.56
CA THR A 175 21.13 -2.00 -0.13
C THR A 175 19.92 -2.80 0.35
N MET A 176 19.60 -2.71 1.65
CA MET A 176 18.48 -3.43 2.24
C MET A 176 17.15 -2.90 1.70
N ASP A 177 16.97 -1.56 1.73
CA ASP A 177 15.75 -0.91 1.24
C ASP A 177 15.50 -1.26 -0.23
N ALA A 178 16.49 -1.02 -1.09
CA ALA A 178 16.38 -1.29 -2.51
C ALA A 178 16.07 -2.77 -2.79
N SER A 179 16.75 -3.70 -2.12
CA SER A 179 16.52 -5.14 -2.31
C SER A 179 15.12 -5.57 -1.86
N VAL A 180 14.69 -5.18 -0.65
CA VAL A 180 13.41 -5.59 -0.10
C VAL A 180 12.25 -4.91 -0.84
N MET A 181 12.38 -3.61 -1.13
CA MET A 181 11.36 -2.89 -1.89
C MET A 181 11.13 -3.51 -3.28
N TYR A 182 12.20 -3.92 -3.97
CA TYR A 182 12.04 -4.69 -5.21
C TYR A 182 11.35 -6.03 -4.98
N LEU A 183 11.80 -6.82 -3.99
CA LEU A 183 11.23 -8.15 -3.73
C LEU A 183 9.73 -8.10 -3.40
N VAL A 184 9.27 -7.03 -2.75
CA VAL A 184 7.87 -6.85 -2.36
C VAL A 184 7.04 -6.23 -3.49
N THR A 185 7.56 -5.19 -4.17
CA THR A 185 6.76 -4.42 -5.15
C THR A 185 6.95 -4.87 -6.59
N LYS A 186 8.06 -5.57 -6.89
CA LYS A 186 8.53 -5.89 -8.26
C LYS A 186 8.78 -4.67 -9.15
N ASP A 187 8.90 -3.48 -8.56
CA ASP A 187 9.26 -2.26 -9.28
C ASP A 187 10.77 -2.21 -9.56
N THR A 188 11.14 -2.26 -10.84
CA THR A 188 12.54 -2.33 -11.29
C THR A 188 13.35 -1.07 -11.00
N ASN A 189 12.72 0.07 -10.68
CA ASN A 189 13.44 1.28 -10.28
C ASN A 189 14.31 1.04 -9.03
N TYR A 190 13.87 0.17 -8.11
CA TYR A 190 14.66 -0.20 -6.94
C TYR A 190 15.89 -1.04 -7.28
N LEU A 191 15.88 -1.77 -8.40
CA LEU A 191 17.08 -2.49 -8.87
C LEU A 191 18.11 -1.54 -9.49
N ASP A 192 17.68 -0.47 -10.14
CA ASP A 192 18.58 0.54 -10.66
C ASP A 192 19.35 1.19 -9.51
N ASP A 193 18.64 1.57 -8.43
CA ASP A 193 19.28 2.07 -7.21
C ASP A 193 20.25 1.04 -6.62
N LEU A 194 19.85 -0.25 -6.55
CA LEU A 194 20.70 -1.32 -6.04
C LEU A 194 22.00 -1.48 -6.84
N ILE A 195 21.92 -1.47 -8.18
CA ILE A 195 23.06 -1.62 -9.07
C ILE A 195 24.07 -0.47 -8.90
N ASP A 196 23.57 0.76 -8.72
CA ASP A 196 24.40 1.96 -8.53
C ASP A 196 25.25 1.89 -7.25
N TYR A 197 24.82 1.11 -6.26
CA TYR A 197 25.56 0.93 -5.00
C TYR A 197 26.53 -0.24 -4.96
N GLN A 198 26.59 -1.07 -6.03
CA GLN A 198 27.54 -2.16 -6.10
C GLN A 198 28.98 -1.64 -6.06
N LYS A 199 29.79 -2.19 -5.18
CA LYS A 199 31.21 -1.84 -5.08
C LYS A 199 32.02 -2.49 -6.21
N THR A 200 33.20 -1.93 -6.48
CA THR A 200 34.10 -2.42 -7.54
C THR A 200 34.61 -3.85 -7.32
N ASP A 201 34.53 -4.36 -6.10
CA ASP A 201 34.85 -5.75 -5.74
C ASP A 201 33.63 -6.69 -5.88
N GLY A 202 32.48 -6.19 -6.36
CA GLY A 202 31.25 -6.91 -6.56
C GLY A 202 30.36 -7.03 -5.32
N SER A 203 30.84 -6.57 -4.16
CA SER A 203 30.07 -6.61 -2.91
C SER A 203 29.08 -5.44 -2.80
N PHE A 204 28.10 -5.59 -1.91
CA PHE A 204 27.22 -4.54 -1.44
C PHE A 204 27.58 -4.19 0.01
N GLU A 205 27.88 -2.93 0.27
CA GLU A 205 28.28 -2.39 1.59
C GLU A 205 29.48 -3.11 2.23
N ARG A 206 30.19 -3.97 1.50
CA ARG A 206 31.20 -4.90 2.03
C ARG A 206 30.65 -5.80 3.16
N ASN A 207 29.37 -6.12 3.07
CA ASN A 207 28.62 -6.90 4.03
C ASN A 207 28.12 -8.18 3.37
N VAL A 208 28.39 -9.35 3.97
CA VAL A 208 28.00 -10.65 3.40
C VAL A 208 26.48 -10.80 3.32
N PHE A 209 25.74 -10.35 4.35
CA PHE A 209 24.29 -10.42 4.37
C PHE A 209 23.68 -9.50 3.31
N MET A 210 24.11 -8.23 3.23
CA MET A 210 23.61 -7.28 2.22
C MET A 210 23.95 -7.75 0.80
N THR A 211 25.14 -8.33 0.60
CA THR A 211 25.51 -8.90 -0.70
C THR A 211 24.61 -10.10 -1.07
N ALA A 212 24.29 -10.97 -0.12
CA ALA A 212 23.40 -12.10 -0.36
C ALA A 212 21.96 -11.65 -0.67
N LEU A 213 21.45 -10.66 0.05
CA LEU A 213 20.12 -10.08 -0.17
C LEU A 213 20.02 -9.40 -1.55
N ALA A 214 21.03 -8.61 -1.92
CA ALA A 214 21.12 -7.98 -3.23
C ALA A 214 21.16 -9.02 -4.37
N VAL A 215 21.96 -10.09 -4.20
CA VAL A 215 22.02 -11.19 -5.18
C VAL A 215 20.66 -11.89 -5.28
N HIS A 216 19.94 -12.06 -4.15
CA HIS A 216 18.61 -12.64 -4.18
C HIS A 216 17.62 -11.77 -4.99
N ALA A 217 17.60 -10.46 -4.76
CA ALA A 217 16.76 -9.53 -5.53
C ALA A 217 17.11 -9.53 -7.03
N LEU A 218 18.39 -9.43 -7.37
CA LEU A 218 18.86 -9.45 -8.77
C LEU A 218 18.60 -10.79 -9.48
N ASN A 219 18.63 -11.92 -8.74
CA ASN A 219 18.35 -13.23 -9.31
C ASN A 219 16.85 -13.44 -9.54
N ASP A 220 16.00 -12.89 -8.69
CA ASP A 220 14.53 -12.93 -8.84
C ASP A 220 14.11 -12.28 -10.17
N MET A 221 14.71 -11.13 -10.55
CA MET A 221 14.52 -10.51 -11.86
C MET A 221 14.87 -11.46 -13.04
N SER A 222 15.89 -12.29 -12.91
CA SER A 222 16.35 -13.16 -14.00
C SER A 222 15.43 -14.35 -14.28
N ILE A 223 14.56 -14.69 -13.34
CA ILE A 223 13.60 -15.79 -13.47
C ILE A 223 12.37 -15.36 -14.27
N ASP A 224 11.95 -14.12 -14.18
CA ASP A 224 10.77 -13.57 -14.88
C ASP A 224 10.99 -13.38 -16.40
N TYR A 225 12.23 -13.44 -16.89
CA TYR A 225 12.55 -13.31 -18.32
C TYR A 225 12.79 -14.64 -19.06
N SER A 226 12.53 -15.77 -18.44
CA SER A 226 12.65 -17.10 -19.02
C SER A 226 11.26 -17.75 -19.28
#